data_47bf3eeccddcee01566d322170032f2b
#
_entry.id   47bf3eeccddcee01566d322170032f2b
#
_cell.length_a   1.000
_cell.length_b   1.000
_cell.length_c   1.000
_cell.angle_alpha   90.00
_cell.angle_beta   90.00
_cell.angle_gamma   90.00
#
_symmetry.space_group_name_H-M   'P 1'
#
loop_
_entity.id
_entity.type
_entity.pdbx_description
1 polymer ?
#
loop_
_entity_poly.entity_id
_entity_poly.type
_entity_poly.pdbx_seq_one_letter_code
_entity_poly.pdbx_strand_id
1 'polypeptide(L)'
;MNKTIDGNFRFINSTSAAAYYDYLKGKTEMVSTSSIVYQFHKNIGISGGMQYHFAKGFIPNIAMHFSHGNPTWLIALTPYYNFMPWNSLEAAIAEFKPALADNLRLFTRLQGFYSYDLKKDERERGIINFRLGLTMKKYTVGFGGVIDYYRPTANEIQNYGGFVRVEI
;
A
#
# COMPACT_ATOMS: atom_id res chain seq x y z
N MET A 1 4.97 1.79 9.48
CA MET A 1 5.50 2.77 10.44
C MET A 1 5.62 4.11 9.76
N ASN A 2 5.18 5.19 10.38
CA ASN A 2 5.33 6.56 9.87
C ASN A 2 5.82 7.40 11.06
N LYS A 3 7.02 8.00 10.96
CA LYS A 3 7.65 8.78 12.03
C LYS A 3 8.16 10.11 11.48
N THR A 4 7.76 11.22 12.08
CA THR A 4 8.37 12.52 11.80
C THR A 4 9.79 12.53 12.35
N ILE A 5 10.76 12.89 11.51
CA ILE A 5 12.17 12.97 11.89
C ILE A 5 12.45 14.38 12.40
N ASP A 6 12.18 15.40 11.60
CA ASP A 6 12.36 16.81 11.90
C ASP A 6 11.57 17.67 10.90
N GLY A 7 10.85 18.69 11.38
CA GLY A 7 10.13 19.66 10.55
C GLY A 7 9.32 18.99 9.43
N ASN A 8 9.79 19.14 8.21
CA ASN A 8 9.14 18.64 7.00
C ASN A 8 9.55 17.22 6.60
N PHE A 9 10.46 16.58 7.35
CA PHE A 9 10.96 15.24 7.02
C PHE A 9 10.23 14.15 7.78
N ARG A 10 9.84 13.09 7.08
CA ARG A 10 9.21 11.89 7.64
C ARG A 10 9.90 10.64 7.15
N PHE A 11 10.04 9.66 8.02
CA PHE A 11 10.41 8.31 7.64
C PHE A 11 9.15 7.47 7.51
N ILE A 12 8.97 6.82 6.36
CA ILE A 12 7.88 5.88 6.12
C ILE A 12 8.47 4.51 5.83
N ASN A 13 8.01 3.51 6.57
CA ASN A 13 8.28 2.11 6.25
C ASN A 13 6.94 1.38 6.09
N SER A 14 6.80 0.63 5.01
CA SER A 14 5.65 -0.22 4.74
C SER A 14 6.17 -1.60 4.35
N THR A 15 5.72 -2.61 5.08
CA THR A 15 6.05 -4.01 4.80
C THR A 15 4.77 -4.77 4.52
N SER A 16 4.75 -5.52 3.43
CA SER A 16 3.70 -6.45 3.07
C SER A 16 4.30 -7.83 2.86
N ALA A 17 3.68 -8.83 3.45
CA ALA A 17 4.04 -10.23 3.24
C ALA A 17 2.77 -11.02 2.91
N ALA A 18 2.85 -11.86 1.90
CA ALA A 18 1.80 -12.79 1.52
C ALA A 18 2.37 -14.20 1.50
N ALA A 19 1.72 -15.10 2.24
CA ALA A 19 2.01 -16.52 2.21
C ALA A 19 0.85 -17.25 1.52
N TYR A 20 1.18 -18.08 0.55
CA TYR A 20 0.17 -18.90 -0.11
C TYR A 20 -0.09 -20.16 0.70
N TYR A 21 -1.36 -20.50 0.91
CA TYR A 21 -1.81 -21.69 1.64
C TYR A 21 -1.54 -22.99 0.88
N ASP A 22 -1.34 -22.92 -0.43
CA ASP A 22 -1.08 -24.07 -1.27
C ASP A 22 0.43 -24.36 -1.33
N TYR A 23 0.87 -25.38 -0.61
CA TYR A 23 2.27 -25.82 -0.49
C TYR A 23 2.92 -26.14 -1.86
N LEU A 24 2.14 -26.44 -2.88
CA LEU A 24 2.60 -26.80 -4.22
C LEU A 24 2.80 -25.57 -5.16
N LYS A 25 2.26 -24.41 -4.78
CA LYS A 25 2.40 -23.14 -5.55
C LYS A 25 3.13 -22.07 -4.78
N GLY A 26 3.63 -22.36 -3.58
CA GLY A 26 4.05 -21.43 -2.58
C GLY A 26 5.31 -20.64 -2.91
N LYS A 27 5.14 -19.44 -3.42
CA LYS A 27 6.16 -18.39 -3.28
C LYS A 27 5.64 -17.38 -2.27
N THR A 28 6.22 -17.38 -1.08
CA THR A 28 6.02 -16.28 -0.12
C THR A 28 6.53 -15.01 -0.78
N GLU A 29 5.66 -14.04 -0.96
CA GLU A 29 6.07 -12.72 -1.46
C GLU A 29 6.22 -11.77 -0.28
N MET A 30 7.37 -11.14 -0.18
CA MET A 30 7.63 -10.08 0.79
C MET A 30 8.13 -8.84 0.07
N VAL A 31 7.49 -7.72 0.36
CA VAL A 31 7.88 -6.40 -0.13
C VAL A 31 7.96 -5.46 1.06
N SER A 32 9.09 -4.81 1.25
CA SER A 32 9.29 -3.80 2.28
C SER A 32 9.85 -2.54 1.64
N THR A 33 9.15 -1.43 1.79
CA THR A 33 9.58 -0.12 1.26
C THR A 33 9.92 0.80 2.43
N SER A 34 11.12 1.36 2.39
CA SER A 34 11.61 2.37 3.33
C SER A 34 11.94 3.65 2.57
N SER A 35 11.38 4.77 2.99
CA SER A 35 11.53 6.04 2.30
C SER A 35 11.66 7.21 3.27
N ILE A 36 12.48 8.19 2.90
CA ILE A 36 12.51 9.51 3.53
C ILE A 36 11.68 10.43 2.65
N VAL A 37 10.64 11.02 3.23
CA VAL A 37 9.71 11.93 2.58
C VAL A 37 10.02 13.33 3.02
N TYR A 38 10.24 14.24 2.07
CA TYR A 38 10.24 15.68 2.28
C TYR A 38 8.88 16.25 1.90
N GLN A 39 8.18 16.82 2.86
CA GLN A 39 6.86 17.40 2.70
C GLN A 39 6.98 18.92 2.56
N PHE A 40 6.87 19.42 1.33
CA PHE A 40 6.98 20.87 1.06
C PHE A 40 5.62 21.59 1.10
N HIS A 41 4.53 20.82 1.11
CA HIS A 41 3.17 21.33 1.30
C HIS A 41 2.39 20.33 2.17
N LYS A 42 1.38 20.79 2.92
CA LYS A 42 0.57 19.93 3.82
C LYS A 42 0.02 18.65 3.17
N ASN A 43 -0.19 18.67 1.85
CA ASN A 43 -0.78 17.56 1.08
C ASN A 43 0.17 16.97 0.06
N ILE A 44 1.38 17.53 -0.13
CA ILE A 44 2.29 17.15 -1.21
C ILE A 44 3.70 16.98 -0.67
N GLY A 45 4.35 15.89 -1.06
CA GLY A 45 5.73 15.60 -0.72
C GLY A 45 6.42 14.82 -1.83
N ILE A 46 7.74 14.74 -1.71
CA ILE A 46 8.59 13.87 -2.53
C ILE A 46 9.37 12.95 -1.62
N SER A 47 9.73 11.79 -2.12
CA SER A 47 10.59 10.87 -1.36
C SER A 47 11.64 10.21 -2.21
N GLY A 48 12.76 9.87 -1.55
CA GLY A 48 13.73 8.90 -2.03
C GLY A 48 13.76 7.72 -1.07
N GLY A 49 13.92 6.53 -1.60
CA GLY A 49 13.88 5.35 -0.78
C GLY A 49 14.40 4.09 -1.45
N MET A 50 14.19 2.99 -0.76
CA MET A 50 14.57 1.66 -1.21
C MET A 50 13.45 0.68 -0.92
N GLN A 51 13.11 -0.11 -1.92
CA GLN A 51 12.18 -1.23 -1.80
C GLN A 51 12.99 -2.52 -1.78
N TYR A 52 12.77 -3.36 -0.78
CA TYR A 52 13.22 -4.74 -0.79
C TYR A 52 12.11 -5.62 -1.34
N HIS A 53 12.41 -6.35 -2.40
CA HIS A 53 11.49 -7.33 -2.98
C HIS A 53 12.16 -8.71 -2.89
N PHE A 54 11.45 -9.69 -2.32
CA PHE A 54 11.97 -11.04 -2.09
C PHE A 54 12.68 -11.65 -3.32
N ALA A 55 12.10 -11.52 -4.52
CA ALA A 55 12.66 -12.11 -5.75
C ALA A 55 13.60 -11.18 -6.52
N LYS A 56 13.54 -9.85 -6.30
CA LYS A 56 14.27 -8.86 -7.10
C LYS A 56 15.38 -8.14 -6.30
N GLY A 57 15.45 -8.38 -4.96
CA GLY A 57 16.40 -7.72 -4.07
C GLY A 57 16.06 -6.27 -3.77
N PHE A 58 17.08 -5.43 -3.58
CA PHE A 58 16.94 -4.02 -3.28
C PHE A 58 16.75 -3.17 -4.53
N ILE A 59 15.70 -2.37 -4.54
CA ILE A 59 15.29 -1.53 -5.67
C ILE A 59 15.23 -0.08 -5.19
N PRO A 60 16.15 0.80 -5.60
CA PRO A 60 16.05 2.21 -5.28
C PRO A 60 14.88 2.84 -6.03
N ASN A 61 14.20 3.78 -5.35
CA ASN A 61 13.04 4.45 -5.91
C ASN A 61 12.96 5.92 -5.51
N ILE A 62 12.20 6.66 -6.30
CA ILE A 62 11.71 8.00 -5.96
C ILE A 62 10.20 8.00 -6.09
N ALA A 63 9.52 8.84 -5.32
CA ALA A 63 8.07 8.96 -5.38
C ALA A 63 7.59 10.38 -5.12
N MET A 64 6.41 10.68 -5.66
CA MET A 64 5.61 11.82 -5.23
C MET A 64 4.50 11.33 -4.32
N HIS A 65 4.17 12.13 -3.32
CA HIS A 65 3.10 11.84 -2.37
C HIS A 65 2.04 12.92 -2.45
N PHE A 66 0.83 12.51 -2.76
CA PHE A 66 -0.35 13.37 -2.69
C PHE A 66 -1.28 12.77 -1.67
N SER A 67 -1.67 13.54 -0.65
CA SER A 67 -2.62 13.06 0.35
C SER A 67 -3.51 14.20 0.81
N HIS A 68 -4.80 13.92 0.90
CA HIS A 68 -5.78 14.85 1.43
C HIS A 68 -6.80 14.09 2.26
N GLY A 69 -7.15 14.65 3.42
CA GLY A 69 -8.10 14.00 4.30
C GLY A 69 -8.26 14.68 5.65
N ASN A 70 -9.07 14.05 6.45
CA ASN A 70 -9.37 14.41 7.84
C ASN A 70 -9.54 13.12 8.68
N PRO A 71 -9.90 13.18 9.97
CA PRO A 71 -10.09 11.97 10.78
C PRO A 71 -11.13 10.97 10.26
N THR A 72 -12.07 11.43 9.41
CA THR A 72 -13.15 10.60 8.86
C THR A 72 -12.79 9.97 7.53
N TRP A 73 -12.00 10.64 6.70
CA TRP A 73 -11.62 10.13 5.39
C TRP A 73 -10.20 10.51 4.99
N LEU A 74 -9.59 9.71 4.13
CA LEU A 74 -8.28 9.93 3.55
C LEU A 74 -8.28 9.48 2.09
N ILE A 75 -7.72 10.30 1.22
CA ILE A 75 -7.35 9.92 -0.14
C ILE A 75 -5.84 10.16 -0.27
N ALA A 76 -5.11 9.18 -0.75
CA ALA A 76 -3.69 9.29 -1.02
C ALA A 76 -3.34 8.64 -2.37
N LEU A 77 -2.45 9.28 -3.10
CA LEU A 77 -1.88 8.79 -4.35
C LEU A 77 -0.36 8.91 -4.27
N THR A 78 0.33 7.85 -4.63
CA THR A 78 1.79 7.80 -4.56
C THR A 78 2.35 7.12 -5.81
N PRO A 79 2.60 7.89 -6.89
CA PRO A 79 3.36 7.39 -8.03
C PRO A 79 4.83 7.20 -7.63
N TYR A 80 5.37 6.02 -7.92
CA TYR A 80 6.76 5.64 -7.72
C TYR A 80 7.45 5.44 -9.06
N TYR A 81 8.72 5.76 -9.09
CA TYR A 81 9.63 5.36 -10.15
C TYR A 81 10.75 4.50 -9.57
N ASN A 82 10.87 3.27 -10.04
CA ASN A 82 11.91 2.32 -9.65
C ASN A 82 13.02 2.33 -10.68
N PHE A 83 14.28 2.43 -10.21
CA PHE A 83 15.43 2.52 -11.11
C PHE A 83 15.87 1.17 -11.69
N MET A 84 15.56 0.05 -11.01
CA MET A 84 15.82 -1.31 -11.49
C MET A 84 14.83 -2.28 -10.85
N PRO A 85 14.00 -3.00 -11.61
CA PRO A 85 13.71 -2.82 -13.04
C PRO A 85 13.06 -1.47 -13.30
N TRP A 86 13.27 -0.89 -14.47
CA TRP A 86 12.71 0.40 -14.86
C TRP A 86 11.19 0.31 -14.98
N ASN A 87 10.51 0.41 -13.85
CA ASN A 87 9.07 0.38 -13.85
C ASN A 87 8.49 1.55 -13.03
N SER A 88 7.32 1.97 -13.40
CA SER A 88 6.49 2.87 -12.60
C SER A 88 5.52 2.04 -11.78
N LEU A 89 5.30 2.44 -10.56
CA LEU A 89 4.30 1.87 -9.66
C LEU A 89 3.43 3.00 -9.15
N GLU A 90 2.13 2.83 -9.25
CA GLU A 90 1.17 3.77 -8.68
C GLU A 90 0.44 3.10 -7.53
N ALA A 91 0.42 3.75 -6.36
CA ALA A 91 -0.34 3.33 -5.21
C ALA A 91 -1.41 4.38 -4.89
N ALA A 92 -2.65 3.95 -4.87
CA ALA A 92 -3.78 4.78 -4.49
C ALA A 92 -4.48 4.19 -3.26
N ILE A 93 -4.85 5.04 -2.31
CA ILE A 93 -5.56 4.65 -1.09
C ILE A 93 -6.74 5.58 -0.88
N ALA A 94 -7.91 5.01 -0.62
CA ALA A 94 -9.08 5.71 -0.11
C ALA A 94 -9.55 5.05 1.18
N GLU A 95 -9.66 5.82 2.26
CA GLU A 95 -10.22 5.37 3.55
C GLU A 95 -11.44 6.21 3.90
N PHE A 96 -12.43 5.57 4.51
CA PHE A 96 -13.59 6.24 5.10
C PHE A 96 -13.90 5.61 6.46
N LYS A 97 -13.90 6.44 7.51
CA LYS A 97 -13.97 6.02 8.93
C LYS A 97 -14.98 6.86 9.71
N PRO A 98 -16.27 6.88 9.35
CA PRO A 98 -17.26 7.64 10.08
C PRO A 98 -17.50 7.04 11.47
N ALA A 99 -17.75 7.91 12.45
CA ALA A 99 -18.20 7.50 13.76
C ALA A 99 -19.63 6.94 13.67
N LEU A 100 -19.86 5.77 14.25
CA LEU A 100 -21.19 5.15 14.39
C LEU A 100 -21.74 5.39 15.81
N ALA A 101 -20.84 5.43 16.80
CA ALA A 101 -21.13 5.76 18.21
C ALA A 101 -19.83 6.26 18.86
N ASP A 102 -19.90 6.70 20.14
CA ASP A 102 -18.78 7.32 20.86
C ASP A 102 -17.47 6.51 20.80
N ASN A 103 -17.54 5.19 20.83
CA ASN A 103 -16.36 4.31 20.80
C ASN A 103 -16.35 3.35 19.62
N LEU A 104 -17.21 3.56 18.62
CA LEU A 104 -17.37 2.67 17.49
C LEU A 104 -17.28 3.45 16.18
N ARG A 105 -16.38 3.05 15.28
CA ARG A 105 -16.24 3.62 13.94
C ARG A 105 -16.32 2.53 12.88
N LEU A 106 -16.96 2.84 11.78
CA LEU A 106 -16.79 2.05 10.56
C LEU A 106 -15.37 2.24 10.03
N PHE A 107 -14.78 1.21 9.51
CA PHE A 107 -13.52 1.24 8.79
C PHE A 107 -13.72 0.69 7.39
N THR A 108 -13.51 1.53 6.39
CA THR A 108 -13.48 1.10 5.00
C THR A 108 -12.17 1.56 4.38
N ARG A 109 -11.54 0.69 3.60
CA ARG A 109 -10.32 1.02 2.86
C ARG A 109 -10.34 0.33 1.50
N LEU A 110 -10.09 1.10 0.47
CA LEU A 110 -9.78 0.64 -0.87
C LEU A 110 -8.35 1.05 -1.19
N GLN A 111 -7.54 0.11 -1.65
CA GLN A 111 -6.15 0.35 -2.04
C GLN A 111 -5.91 -0.29 -3.39
N GLY A 112 -5.38 0.49 -4.33
CA GLY A 112 -4.96 0.04 -5.64
C GLY A 112 -3.46 0.12 -5.81
N PHE A 113 -2.90 -0.86 -6.50
CA PHE A 113 -1.54 -0.83 -7.03
C PHE A 113 -1.58 -1.10 -8.52
N TYR A 114 -0.76 -0.38 -9.26
CA TYR A 114 -0.60 -0.57 -10.69
C TYR A 114 0.87 -0.50 -11.05
N SER A 115 1.41 -1.52 -11.70
CA SER A 115 2.81 -1.58 -12.13
C SER A 115 2.90 -1.66 -13.65
N TYR A 116 3.78 -0.82 -14.21
CA TYR A 116 4.01 -0.70 -15.64
C TYR A 116 5.50 -0.82 -15.96
N ASP A 117 5.88 -1.74 -16.85
CA ASP A 117 7.25 -1.88 -17.35
C ASP A 117 7.51 -0.88 -18.47
N LEU A 118 8.30 0.16 -18.15
CA LEU A 118 8.62 1.23 -19.09
C LEU A 118 9.52 0.79 -20.25
N LYS A 119 10.23 -0.33 -20.12
CA LYS A 119 11.09 -0.87 -21.20
C LYS A 119 10.32 -1.71 -22.19
N LYS A 120 9.36 -2.49 -21.69
CA LYS A 120 8.55 -3.37 -22.52
C LYS A 120 7.27 -2.72 -23.01
N ASP A 121 6.96 -1.52 -22.47
CA ASP A 121 5.73 -0.78 -22.74
C ASP A 121 4.47 -1.60 -22.45
N GLU A 122 4.48 -2.31 -21.30
CA GLU A 122 3.37 -3.19 -20.93
C GLU A 122 3.04 -3.12 -19.42
N ARG A 123 1.78 -3.41 -19.09
CA ARG A 123 1.36 -3.57 -17.70
C ARG A 123 1.92 -4.87 -17.13
N GLU A 124 2.61 -4.81 -15.99
CA GLU A 124 3.12 -5.98 -15.28
C GLU A 124 2.07 -6.57 -14.32
N ARG A 125 1.48 -5.72 -13.48
CA ARG A 125 0.60 -6.17 -12.39
C ARG A 125 -0.39 -5.10 -12.00
N GLY A 126 -1.58 -5.51 -11.58
CA GLY A 126 -2.58 -4.67 -10.92
C GLY A 126 -3.12 -5.37 -9.70
N ILE A 127 -3.18 -4.69 -8.56
CA ILE A 127 -3.70 -5.23 -7.30
C ILE A 127 -4.79 -4.29 -6.79
N ILE A 128 -5.94 -4.85 -6.42
CA ILE A 128 -6.99 -4.15 -5.69
C ILE A 128 -7.16 -4.83 -4.35
N ASN A 129 -7.03 -4.07 -3.27
CA ASN A 129 -7.24 -4.53 -1.90
C ASN A 129 -8.37 -3.73 -1.27
N PHE A 130 -9.40 -4.40 -0.77
CA PHE A 130 -10.48 -3.76 -0.04
C PHE A 130 -10.58 -4.31 1.39
N ARG A 131 -10.99 -3.48 2.32
CA ARG A 131 -11.20 -3.85 3.71
C ARG A 131 -12.45 -3.14 4.24
N LEU A 132 -13.26 -3.89 4.98
CA LEU A 132 -14.44 -3.39 5.69
C LEU A 132 -14.41 -3.94 7.11
N GLY A 133 -14.55 -3.09 8.12
CA GLY A 133 -14.48 -3.52 9.52
C GLY A 133 -15.08 -2.52 10.48
N LEU A 134 -15.01 -2.86 11.75
CA LEU A 134 -15.42 -2.02 12.87
C LEU A 134 -14.20 -1.75 13.75
N THR A 135 -13.99 -0.47 14.08
CA THR A 135 -12.94 -0.02 14.97
C THR A 135 -13.54 0.31 16.34
N MET A 136 -13.02 -0.35 17.36
CA MET A 136 -13.28 -0.03 18.78
C MET A 136 -11.97 0.37 19.45
N LYS A 137 -11.90 1.59 19.97
CA LYS A 137 -10.66 2.17 20.54
C LYS A 137 -9.53 2.09 19.50
N LYS A 138 -8.50 1.26 19.76
CA LYS A 138 -7.34 1.06 18.88
C LYS A 138 -7.39 -0.22 18.02
N TYR A 139 -8.44 -1.02 18.16
CA TYR A 139 -8.57 -2.30 17.46
C TYR A 139 -9.61 -2.21 16.36
N THR A 140 -9.25 -2.68 15.16
CA THR A 140 -10.18 -2.85 14.06
C THR A 140 -10.25 -4.33 13.71
N VAL A 141 -11.44 -4.88 13.64
CA VAL A 141 -11.70 -6.25 13.18
C VAL A 141 -12.64 -6.17 11.99
N GLY A 142 -12.37 -6.97 10.97
CA GLY A 142 -13.19 -6.92 9.78
C GLY A 142 -12.86 -8.00 8.78
N PHE A 143 -13.41 -7.81 7.60
CA PHE A 143 -13.27 -8.66 6.43
C PHE A 143 -12.65 -7.87 5.29
N GLY A 144 -11.85 -8.54 4.46
CA GLY A 144 -11.23 -7.91 3.31
C GLY A 144 -10.91 -8.92 2.21
N GLY A 145 -10.50 -8.40 1.07
CA GLY A 145 -10.09 -9.20 -0.04
C GLY A 145 -9.06 -8.49 -0.91
N VAL A 146 -8.34 -9.30 -1.66
CA VAL A 146 -7.33 -8.88 -2.64
C VAL A 146 -7.68 -9.51 -3.96
N ILE A 147 -7.68 -8.71 -5.01
CA ILE A 147 -7.78 -9.15 -6.40
C ILE A 147 -6.47 -8.75 -7.07
N ASP A 148 -5.76 -9.72 -7.60
CA ASP A 148 -4.42 -9.57 -8.16
C ASP A 148 -4.41 -10.02 -9.62
N TYR A 149 -4.06 -9.10 -10.52
CA TYR A 149 -4.05 -9.31 -11.96
C TYR A 149 -2.60 -9.34 -12.47
N TYR A 150 -2.19 -10.47 -13.00
CA TYR A 150 -0.88 -10.65 -13.64
C TYR A 150 -1.00 -10.67 -15.16
N ARG A 151 -0.05 -10.06 -15.86
CA ARG A 151 0.20 -10.30 -17.28
C ARG A 151 1.55 -11.03 -17.46
N PRO A 152 1.73 -11.84 -18.54
CA PRO A 152 0.90 -11.97 -19.74
C PRO A 152 -0.22 -13.03 -19.62
N THR A 153 -0.30 -13.77 -18.52
CA THR A 153 -1.14 -14.97 -18.41
C THR A 153 -2.64 -14.70 -18.18
N ALA A 154 -3.06 -13.45 -18.04
CA ALA A 154 -4.42 -13.05 -17.66
C ALA A 154 -4.95 -13.78 -16.39
N ASN A 155 -4.05 -14.31 -15.56
CA ASN A 155 -4.42 -14.99 -14.33
C ASN A 155 -4.87 -13.97 -13.29
N GLU A 156 -6.06 -14.15 -12.79
CA GLU A 156 -6.62 -13.42 -11.67
C GLU A 156 -6.53 -14.31 -10.43
N ILE A 157 -5.94 -13.78 -9.38
CA ILE A 157 -5.88 -14.44 -8.08
C ILE A 157 -6.74 -13.63 -7.13
N GLN A 158 -7.75 -14.28 -6.55
CA GLN A 158 -8.61 -13.69 -5.54
C GLN A 158 -8.33 -14.33 -4.18
N ASN A 159 -8.24 -13.50 -3.16
CA ASN A 159 -8.07 -13.95 -1.78
C ASN A 159 -8.98 -13.12 -0.86
N TYR A 160 -9.76 -13.80 -0.03
CA TYR A 160 -10.69 -13.18 0.91
C TYR A 160 -10.46 -13.73 2.32
N GLY A 161 -10.60 -12.87 3.32
CA GLY A 161 -10.40 -13.31 4.71
C GLY A 161 -10.72 -12.25 5.75
N GLY A 162 -10.63 -12.65 7.01
CA GLY A 162 -10.70 -11.74 8.14
C GLY A 162 -9.37 -11.02 8.37
N PHE A 163 -9.43 -9.81 8.95
CA PHE A 163 -8.24 -9.09 9.38
C PHE A 163 -8.42 -8.48 10.77
N VAL A 164 -7.30 -8.29 11.44
CA VAL A 164 -7.18 -7.50 12.67
C VAL A 164 -6.14 -6.41 12.42
N ARG A 165 -6.46 -5.17 12.84
CA ARG A 165 -5.55 -4.03 12.78
C ARG A 165 -5.46 -3.41 14.17
N VAL A 166 -4.26 -3.00 14.55
CA VAL A 166 -3.99 -2.26 15.80
C VAL A 166 -3.39 -0.90 15.42
N GLU A 167 -3.97 0.18 15.93
CA GLU A 167 -3.41 1.53 15.83
C GLU A 167 -2.48 1.75 17.04
N ILE A 168 -1.22 2.04 16.78
CA ILE A 168 -0.16 2.23 17.79
C ILE A 168 0.14 3.71 17.92
#